data_25a2ca19620a12166eab055c8a94162b
#
_entry.id   25a2ca19620a12166eab055c8a94162b
#
_cell.length_a   1.000
_cell.length_b   1.000
_cell.length_c   1.000
_cell.angle_alpha   90.00
_cell.angle_beta   90.00
_cell.angle_gamma   90.00
#
_symmetry.space_group_name_H-M   'P 1'
#
loop_
_entity.id
_entity.type
_entity.pdbx_description
1 polymer ?
#
loop_
_entity_poly.entity_id
_entity_poly.type
_entity_poly.pdbx_seq_one_letter_code
_entity_poly.pdbx_strand_id
1 'polypeptide(L)'
;MTIAFLGDSITLGYGLDRKESRYSALVSRELGMEERNFGITGTLVAKAGLNRADGKDFLSRVSLIDDADVAVVFGGTNDYFWSDHPIDGRTDGAFSVAVRRLAEHVRDKRAGRLTLFVTPYPHNGIGNFLGGADWRDSNRHDTEARNFNGHTLADYADAIAAVCSEHGIPCLRLFDNFGFDWREHTIDGCHPNEEGHRLIARAVVEKLRALGV
;
A
#
# COMPACT_ATOMS: atom_id res chain seq x y z
N MET A 1 -15.96 -7.36 -16.09
CA MET A 1 -15.35 -6.17 -15.47
C MET A 1 -13.95 -6.53 -15.00
N THR A 2 -13.05 -5.57 -15.04
CA THR A 2 -11.65 -5.73 -14.62
C THR A 2 -11.35 -4.90 -13.38
N ILE A 3 -10.51 -5.42 -12.48
CA ILE A 3 -9.99 -4.69 -11.32
C ILE A 3 -8.47 -4.69 -11.35
N ALA A 4 -7.86 -3.51 -11.32
CA ALA A 4 -6.42 -3.33 -11.35
C ALA A 4 -5.88 -2.98 -9.97
N PHE A 5 -4.72 -3.56 -9.61
CA PHE A 5 -4.04 -3.33 -8.35
C PHE A 5 -2.65 -2.78 -8.60
N LEU A 6 -2.43 -1.51 -8.31
CA LEU A 6 -1.10 -0.88 -8.30
C LEU A 6 -0.53 -0.98 -6.89
N GLY A 7 0.65 -1.59 -6.75
CA GLY A 7 1.21 -1.80 -5.44
C GLY A 7 2.66 -2.26 -5.43
N ASP A 8 3.10 -2.66 -4.25
CA ASP A 8 4.44 -3.16 -3.94
C ASP A 8 4.48 -4.70 -3.75
N SER A 9 5.36 -5.18 -2.88
CA SER A 9 5.49 -6.60 -2.53
C SER A 9 4.23 -7.20 -1.92
N ILE A 10 3.46 -6.42 -1.16
CA ILE A 10 2.20 -6.87 -0.55
C ILE A 10 1.17 -7.19 -1.63
N THR A 11 1.06 -6.31 -2.62
CA THR A 11 0.18 -6.52 -3.78
C THR A 11 0.64 -7.67 -4.66
N LEU A 12 1.96 -7.83 -4.86
CA LEU A 12 2.55 -8.98 -5.56
C LEU A 12 2.22 -10.31 -4.87
N GLY A 13 2.03 -10.30 -3.55
CA GLY A 13 1.92 -11.51 -2.71
C GLY A 13 3.29 -12.11 -2.42
N TYR A 14 4.26 -11.28 -2.01
CA TYR A 14 5.60 -11.73 -1.63
C TYR A 14 5.53 -12.76 -0.49
N GLY A 15 6.31 -13.82 -0.61
CA GLY A 15 6.38 -14.90 0.37
C GLY A 15 5.22 -15.90 0.36
N LEU A 16 4.18 -15.70 -0.46
CA LEU A 16 3.14 -16.70 -0.66
C LEU A 16 3.58 -17.77 -1.67
N ASP A 17 3.37 -19.04 -1.32
CA ASP A 17 3.58 -20.16 -2.22
C ASP A 17 2.55 -20.15 -3.37
N ARG A 18 1.32 -19.75 -3.07
CA ARG A 18 0.20 -19.71 -4.00
C ARG A 18 -0.26 -18.28 -4.24
N LYS A 19 -0.14 -17.80 -5.47
CA LYS A 19 -0.51 -16.42 -5.82
C LYS A 19 -2.02 -16.17 -5.78
N GLU A 20 -2.84 -17.20 -5.90
CA GLU A 20 -4.28 -17.13 -5.71
C GLU A 20 -4.70 -16.84 -4.26
N SER A 21 -3.78 -16.95 -3.29
CA SER A 21 -4.01 -16.58 -1.89
C SER A 21 -3.71 -15.09 -1.59
N ARG A 22 -3.15 -14.35 -2.55
CA ARG A 22 -2.90 -12.91 -2.35
C ARG A 22 -4.21 -12.12 -2.32
N TYR A 23 -4.21 -11.01 -1.56
CA TYR A 23 -5.43 -10.24 -1.33
C TYR A 23 -6.10 -9.78 -2.64
N SER A 24 -5.33 -9.40 -3.66
CA SER A 24 -5.85 -8.94 -4.95
C SER A 24 -6.61 -10.03 -5.71
N ALA A 25 -6.08 -11.27 -5.71
CA ALA A 25 -6.77 -12.42 -6.30
C ALA A 25 -8.04 -12.80 -5.52
N LEU A 26 -7.99 -12.69 -4.16
CA LEU A 26 -9.15 -12.93 -3.31
C LEU A 26 -10.26 -11.89 -3.56
N VAL A 27 -9.91 -10.60 -3.63
CA VAL A 27 -10.84 -9.51 -3.96
C VAL A 27 -11.47 -9.73 -5.31
N SER A 28 -10.66 -9.99 -6.34
CA SER A 28 -11.12 -10.19 -7.71
C SER A 28 -12.10 -11.35 -7.82
N ARG A 29 -11.79 -12.47 -7.16
CA ARG A 29 -12.67 -13.65 -7.10
C ARG A 29 -13.99 -13.36 -6.39
N GLU A 30 -13.95 -12.67 -5.25
CA GLU A 30 -15.13 -12.34 -4.44
C GLU A 30 -16.08 -11.37 -5.14
N LEU A 31 -15.53 -10.47 -5.98
CA LEU A 31 -16.31 -9.51 -6.76
C LEU A 31 -16.64 -10.00 -8.18
N GLY A 32 -16.18 -11.19 -8.58
CA GLY A 32 -16.38 -11.72 -9.92
C GLY A 32 -15.71 -10.89 -11.02
N MET A 33 -14.56 -10.28 -10.72
CA MET A 33 -13.79 -9.42 -11.65
C MET A 33 -12.50 -10.09 -12.10
N GLU A 34 -12.03 -9.76 -13.30
CA GLU A 34 -10.72 -10.16 -13.81
C GLU A 34 -9.62 -9.34 -13.11
N GLU A 35 -8.67 -10.04 -12.46
CA GLU A 35 -7.53 -9.42 -11.78
C GLU A 35 -6.47 -8.91 -12.77
N ARG A 36 -6.01 -7.67 -12.56
CA ARG A 36 -4.79 -7.13 -13.14
C ARG A 36 -3.86 -6.67 -12.02
N ASN A 37 -2.86 -7.49 -11.70
CA ASN A 37 -1.94 -7.21 -10.60
C ASN A 37 -0.64 -6.58 -11.10
N PHE A 38 -0.38 -5.35 -10.67
CA PHE A 38 0.82 -4.57 -10.96
C PHE A 38 1.68 -4.36 -9.69
N GLY A 39 1.72 -5.34 -8.81
CA GLY A 39 2.60 -5.35 -7.65
C GLY A 39 4.06 -5.58 -8.04
N ILE A 40 4.97 -4.76 -7.52
CA ILE A 40 6.43 -4.93 -7.70
C ILE A 40 7.12 -4.76 -6.35
N THR A 41 7.89 -5.77 -5.93
CA THR A 41 8.59 -5.77 -4.65
C THR A 41 9.50 -4.55 -4.47
N GLY A 42 9.40 -3.92 -3.30
CA GLY A 42 10.29 -2.87 -2.86
C GLY A 42 10.07 -1.52 -3.55
N THR A 43 9.00 -1.35 -4.32
CA THR A 43 8.73 -0.08 -5.00
C THR A 43 8.09 0.94 -4.07
N LEU A 44 8.48 2.20 -4.22
CA LEU A 44 7.97 3.34 -3.49
C LEU A 44 6.82 4.00 -4.25
N VAL A 45 6.01 4.75 -3.54
CA VAL A 45 5.05 5.69 -4.14
C VAL A 45 5.79 6.86 -4.75
N ALA A 46 6.74 7.45 -4.00
CA ALA A 46 7.58 8.54 -4.45
C ALA A 46 8.71 8.09 -5.36
N LYS A 47 9.23 9.01 -6.18
CA LYS A 47 10.32 8.72 -7.14
C LYS A 47 11.68 8.46 -6.51
N ALA A 48 11.89 8.94 -5.31
CA ALA A 48 13.19 8.91 -4.67
C ALA A 48 13.20 7.95 -3.49
N GLY A 49 14.30 7.27 -3.33
CA GLY A 49 14.58 6.39 -2.22
C GLY A 49 15.99 5.82 -2.34
N LEU A 50 16.58 5.44 -1.23
CA LEU A 50 17.93 4.89 -1.17
C LEU A 50 18.11 3.74 -2.16
N ASN A 51 18.87 3.97 -3.24
CA ASN A 51 19.22 2.99 -4.27
C ASN A 51 18.05 2.36 -5.05
N ARG A 52 16.91 3.05 -5.18
CA ARG A 52 15.70 2.51 -5.84
C ARG A 52 15.18 3.38 -6.98
N ALA A 53 16.03 4.19 -7.58
CA ALA A 53 15.72 5.02 -8.75
C ALA A 53 15.69 4.19 -10.05
N ASP A 54 14.96 3.09 -10.08
CA ASP A 54 14.88 2.16 -11.21
C ASP A 54 13.65 2.40 -12.11
N GLY A 55 12.94 3.51 -11.91
CA GLY A 55 11.76 3.88 -12.69
C GLY A 55 10.54 2.98 -12.46
N LYS A 56 10.51 2.23 -11.36
CA LYS A 56 9.41 1.33 -11.00
C LYS A 56 8.52 1.88 -9.89
N ASP A 57 8.73 3.13 -9.48
CA ASP A 57 7.85 3.82 -8.53
C ASP A 57 6.39 3.85 -9.03
N PHE A 58 5.45 4.14 -8.13
CA PHE A 58 4.04 4.12 -8.50
C PHE A 58 3.71 5.18 -9.56
N LEU A 59 4.32 6.37 -9.50
CA LEU A 59 4.09 7.43 -10.48
C LEU A 59 4.48 6.99 -11.89
N SER A 60 5.60 6.26 -12.03
CA SER A 60 6.06 5.74 -13.33
C SER A 60 5.14 4.67 -13.92
N ARG A 61 4.29 4.05 -13.10
CA ARG A 61 3.43 2.92 -13.48
C ARG A 61 1.93 3.20 -13.36
N VAL A 62 1.54 4.39 -12.93
CA VAL A 62 0.13 4.70 -12.65
C VAL A 62 -0.77 4.52 -13.87
N SER A 63 -0.27 4.76 -15.07
CA SER A 63 -1.04 4.55 -16.31
C SER A 63 -1.46 3.09 -16.56
N LEU A 64 -0.83 2.12 -15.89
CA LEU A 64 -1.21 0.71 -16.02
C LEU A 64 -2.63 0.41 -15.49
N ILE A 65 -3.18 1.28 -14.64
CA ILE A 65 -4.53 1.10 -14.10
C ILE A 65 -5.61 1.84 -14.89
N ASP A 66 -5.26 2.65 -15.91
CA ASP A 66 -6.18 3.58 -16.56
C ASP A 66 -7.38 2.88 -17.20
N ASP A 67 -7.19 1.72 -17.83
CA ASP A 67 -8.23 1.02 -18.57
C ASP A 67 -9.11 0.10 -17.71
N ALA A 68 -8.77 -0.13 -16.45
CA ALA A 68 -9.56 -0.99 -15.57
C ALA A 68 -10.87 -0.34 -15.13
N ASP A 69 -11.93 -1.13 -14.95
CA ASP A 69 -13.22 -0.65 -14.47
C ASP A 69 -13.11 -0.13 -13.02
N VAL A 70 -12.37 -0.87 -12.18
CA VAL A 70 -12.06 -0.51 -10.80
C VAL A 70 -10.55 -0.54 -10.61
N ALA A 71 -10.00 0.35 -9.77
CA ALA A 71 -8.59 0.30 -9.40
C ALA A 71 -8.39 0.38 -7.89
N VAL A 72 -7.35 -0.28 -7.40
CA VAL A 72 -6.87 -0.22 -6.02
C VAL A 72 -5.40 0.19 -6.04
N VAL A 73 -5.05 1.23 -5.28
CA VAL A 73 -3.68 1.73 -5.12
C VAL A 73 -3.27 1.51 -3.68
N PHE A 74 -2.32 0.62 -3.45
CA PHE A 74 -1.90 0.22 -2.10
C PHE A 74 -0.37 0.31 -1.95
N GLY A 75 0.11 1.27 -1.15
CA GLY A 75 1.55 1.51 -0.95
C GLY A 75 1.84 2.45 0.21
N GLY A 76 3.12 2.85 0.33
CA GLY A 76 3.63 3.72 1.39
C GLY A 76 4.52 3.01 2.41
N THR A 77 4.43 1.69 2.52
CA THR A 77 5.31 0.88 3.38
C THR A 77 6.79 1.06 3.02
N ASN A 78 7.12 0.99 1.72
CA ASN A 78 8.51 1.15 1.29
C ASN A 78 8.98 2.60 1.39
N ASP A 79 8.11 3.58 1.25
CA ASP A 79 8.46 4.98 1.47
C ASP A 79 8.86 5.22 2.92
N TYR A 80 8.15 4.61 3.88
CA TYR A 80 8.54 4.63 5.29
C TYR A 80 9.92 4.01 5.53
N PHE A 81 10.24 2.88 4.86
CA PHE A 81 11.53 2.20 5.06
C PHE A 81 12.72 2.86 4.35
N TRP A 82 12.51 3.35 3.13
CA TRP A 82 13.59 3.62 2.19
C TRP A 82 13.62 5.04 1.64
N SER A 83 12.63 5.89 2.00
CA SER A 83 12.65 7.27 1.54
C SER A 83 13.77 8.05 2.22
N ASP A 84 14.55 8.75 1.42
CA ASP A 84 15.53 9.75 1.84
C ASP A 84 14.96 11.18 1.83
N HIS A 85 13.65 11.30 1.58
CA HIS A 85 12.92 12.56 1.57
C HIS A 85 11.86 12.62 2.68
N PRO A 86 11.54 13.81 3.18
CA PRO A 86 10.47 13.98 4.14
C PRO A 86 9.10 13.65 3.53
N ILE A 87 8.09 13.42 4.37
CA ILE A 87 6.71 13.24 3.92
C ILE A 87 6.25 14.48 3.15
N ASP A 88 6.45 15.67 3.72
CA ASP A 88 6.05 16.93 3.10
C ASP A 88 7.22 17.60 2.40
N GLY A 89 6.93 18.19 1.25
CA GLY A 89 7.93 18.86 0.43
C GLY A 89 7.36 19.49 -0.83
N ARG A 90 8.26 19.92 -1.72
CA ARG A 90 7.89 20.57 -3.00
C ARG A 90 8.35 19.80 -4.22
N THR A 91 8.99 18.67 -4.05
CA THR A 91 9.54 17.85 -5.13
C THR A 91 8.87 16.49 -5.19
N ASP A 92 8.95 15.81 -6.32
CA ASP A 92 8.42 14.45 -6.54
C ASP A 92 9.01 13.38 -5.62
N GLY A 93 10.11 13.69 -4.95
CA GLY A 93 10.68 12.85 -3.92
C GLY A 93 9.92 12.90 -2.60
N ALA A 94 9.19 13.99 -2.32
CA ALA A 94 8.36 14.08 -1.13
C ALA A 94 7.11 13.20 -1.28
N PHE A 95 6.83 12.41 -0.25
CA PHE A 95 5.77 11.40 -0.29
C PHE A 95 4.38 12.01 -0.56
N SER A 96 4.01 13.07 0.16
CA SER A 96 2.72 13.75 -0.01
C SER A 96 2.53 14.33 -1.42
N VAL A 97 3.62 14.82 -2.04
CA VAL A 97 3.59 15.30 -3.42
C VAL A 97 3.36 14.14 -4.39
N ALA A 98 4.02 13.01 -4.19
CA ALA A 98 3.83 11.83 -5.03
C ALA A 98 2.39 11.29 -4.92
N VAL A 99 1.84 11.19 -3.71
CA VAL A 99 0.44 10.78 -3.50
C VAL A 99 -0.52 11.76 -4.17
N ARG A 100 -0.29 13.07 -4.07
CA ARG A 100 -1.10 14.09 -4.73
C ARG A 100 -1.08 13.94 -6.26
N ARG A 101 0.08 13.68 -6.85
CA ARG A 101 0.18 13.42 -8.29
C ARG A 101 -0.53 12.15 -8.73
N LEU A 102 -0.51 11.09 -7.93
CA LEU A 102 -1.34 9.91 -8.17
C LEU A 102 -2.83 10.26 -8.13
N ALA A 103 -3.24 11.05 -7.15
CA ALA A 103 -4.63 11.51 -7.03
C ALA A 103 -5.06 12.37 -8.22
N GLU A 104 -4.22 13.28 -8.67
CA GLU A 104 -4.43 14.11 -9.87
C GLU A 104 -4.55 13.24 -11.13
N HIS A 105 -3.64 12.26 -11.32
CA HIS A 105 -3.70 11.33 -12.44
C HIS A 105 -5.01 10.54 -12.44
N VAL A 106 -5.42 10.01 -11.30
CA VAL A 106 -6.68 9.26 -11.15
C VAL A 106 -7.88 10.14 -11.51
N ARG A 107 -7.93 11.36 -11.00
CA ARG A 107 -9.01 12.31 -11.34
C ARG A 107 -9.05 12.60 -12.83
N ASP A 108 -7.92 12.81 -13.47
CA ASP A 108 -7.85 13.28 -14.85
C ASP A 108 -7.99 12.14 -15.87
N LYS A 109 -7.45 10.94 -15.57
CA LYS A 109 -7.43 9.80 -16.49
C LYS A 109 -8.49 8.75 -16.19
N ARG A 110 -9.01 8.72 -14.97
CA ARG A 110 -10.00 7.74 -14.54
C ARG A 110 -11.34 8.39 -14.11
N ALA A 111 -11.63 9.57 -14.62
CA ALA A 111 -12.88 10.27 -14.33
C ALA A 111 -14.10 9.36 -14.55
N GLY A 112 -14.97 9.25 -13.53
CA GLY A 112 -16.16 8.39 -13.57
C GLY A 112 -15.90 6.90 -13.29
N ARG A 113 -14.65 6.49 -13.08
CA ARG A 113 -14.28 5.12 -12.66
C ARG A 113 -13.79 5.10 -11.22
N LEU A 114 -14.19 4.08 -10.47
CA LEU A 114 -13.80 3.96 -9.08
C LEU A 114 -12.31 3.67 -8.94
N THR A 115 -11.65 4.45 -8.09
CA THR A 115 -10.30 4.15 -7.58
C THR A 115 -10.32 4.24 -6.07
N LEU A 116 -9.86 3.18 -5.40
CA LEU A 116 -9.68 3.08 -3.97
C LEU A 116 -8.21 3.18 -3.61
N PHE A 117 -7.84 4.16 -2.79
CA PHE A 117 -6.52 4.19 -2.15
C PHE A 117 -6.56 3.43 -0.84
N VAL A 118 -5.49 2.69 -0.55
CA VAL A 118 -5.35 1.88 0.66
C VAL A 118 -4.06 2.29 1.37
N THR A 119 -4.16 2.60 2.65
CA THR A 119 -3.00 2.98 3.46
C THR A 119 -2.20 1.76 3.90
N PRO A 120 -0.93 1.92 4.30
CA PRO A 120 -0.23 0.89 5.07
C PRO A 120 -1.05 0.45 6.29
N TYR A 121 -0.79 -0.76 6.78
CA TYR A 121 -1.30 -1.28 8.05
C TYR A 121 -0.18 -1.32 9.09
N PRO A 122 -0.51 -1.39 10.41
CA PRO A 122 0.50 -1.53 11.45
C PRO A 122 1.33 -2.79 11.27
N HIS A 123 2.66 -2.65 11.21
CA HIS A 123 3.59 -3.78 11.11
C HIS A 123 4.95 -3.43 11.73
N ASN A 124 5.75 -4.45 12.03
CA ASN A 124 7.09 -4.28 12.63
C ASN A 124 8.17 -4.41 11.54
N GLY A 125 8.25 -3.45 10.65
CA GLY A 125 9.19 -3.56 9.55
C GLY A 125 10.61 -3.11 9.83
N ILE A 126 10.84 -2.13 10.72
CA ILE A 126 12.18 -1.58 10.97
C ILE A 126 13.06 -2.56 11.76
N GLY A 127 12.51 -3.34 12.67
CA GLY A 127 13.28 -4.29 13.47
C GLY A 127 14.06 -5.31 12.62
N ASN A 128 13.52 -5.72 11.49
CA ASN A 128 14.15 -6.68 10.58
C ASN A 128 15.30 -6.09 9.76
N PHE A 129 15.24 -4.79 9.45
CA PHE A 129 16.20 -4.13 8.57
C PHE A 129 17.39 -3.54 9.31
N LEU A 130 17.29 -3.31 10.62
CA LEU A 130 18.39 -2.83 11.45
C LEU A 130 19.29 -3.93 12.00
N GLY A 131 19.16 -5.18 11.52
CA GLY A 131 20.18 -6.21 11.65
C GLY A 131 20.31 -6.83 13.03
N GLY A 132 19.24 -7.03 13.76
CA GLY A 132 19.38 -7.68 15.04
C GLY A 132 18.10 -8.17 15.67
N ALA A 133 18.14 -9.39 16.12
CA ALA A 133 17.17 -10.08 16.96
C ALA A 133 15.91 -10.59 16.20
N ASP A 134 15.48 -11.75 16.61
CA ASP A 134 14.23 -12.36 16.18
C ASP A 134 13.11 -11.32 16.26
N TRP A 135 12.57 -10.93 15.12
CA TRP A 135 11.45 -9.98 15.00
C TRP A 135 10.25 -10.41 15.87
N ARG A 136 10.19 -11.67 16.24
CA ARG A 136 9.17 -12.24 17.13
C ARG A 136 9.40 -11.94 18.61
N ASP A 137 10.65 -11.66 18.99
CA ASP A 137 11.04 -11.42 20.39
C ASP A 137 11.04 -9.94 20.78
N SER A 138 10.63 -9.07 19.90
CA SER A 138 10.57 -7.66 20.23
C SER A 138 9.34 -7.35 21.08
N ASN A 139 9.56 -7.10 22.36
CA ASN A 139 8.68 -6.27 23.19
C ASN A 139 8.58 -4.82 22.63
N ARG A 140 9.15 -4.56 21.47
CA ARG A 140 9.06 -3.33 20.73
C ARG A 140 7.81 -3.39 19.86
N HIS A 141 6.80 -2.70 20.31
CA HIS A 141 5.63 -2.33 19.49
C HIS A 141 6.06 -1.22 18.52
N ASP A 142 6.81 -1.56 17.49
CA ASP A 142 7.45 -0.57 16.62
C ASP A 142 6.52 0.04 15.56
N THR A 143 5.20 -0.02 15.77
CA THR A 143 4.26 0.84 15.03
C THR A 143 4.52 2.34 15.27
N GLU A 144 5.23 2.66 16.35
CA GLU A 144 5.67 4.03 16.71
C GLU A 144 7.14 4.31 16.34
N ALA A 145 7.84 3.32 15.77
CA ALA A 145 9.22 3.52 15.36
C ALA A 145 9.30 4.63 14.31
N ARG A 146 10.31 5.48 14.46
CA ARG A 146 10.57 6.57 13.52
C ARG A 146 11.64 6.14 12.53
N ASN A 147 11.40 6.43 11.28
CA ASN A 147 12.37 6.21 10.21
C ASN A 147 13.51 7.27 10.26
N PHE A 148 14.43 7.23 9.28
CA PHE A 148 15.54 8.18 9.17
C PHE A 148 15.11 9.64 9.05
N ASN A 149 13.90 9.90 8.58
CA ASN A 149 13.33 11.25 8.45
C ASN A 149 12.51 11.66 9.68
N GLY A 150 12.48 10.85 10.74
CA GLY A 150 11.77 11.13 11.98
C GLY A 150 10.27 10.86 11.95
N HIS A 151 9.75 10.17 10.90
CA HIS A 151 8.35 9.87 10.72
C HIS A 151 7.99 8.42 11.12
N THR A 152 6.79 8.25 11.65
CA THR A 152 6.21 6.94 11.92
C THR A 152 5.50 6.39 10.66
N LEU A 153 5.18 5.10 10.64
CA LEU A 153 4.37 4.52 9.57
C LEU A 153 2.95 5.12 9.53
N ALA A 154 2.42 5.49 10.71
CA ALA A 154 1.13 6.18 10.82
C ALA A 154 1.13 7.52 10.07
N ASP A 155 2.24 8.27 10.13
CA ASP A 155 2.35 9.55 9.42
C ASP A 155 2.21 9.38 7.89
N TYR A 156 2.69 8.27 7.33
CA TYR A 156 2.51 7.92 5.91
C TYR A 156 1.06 7.55 5.60
N ALA A 157 0.40 6.80 6.49
CA ALA A 157 -1.02 6.48 6.34
C ALA A 157 -1.89 7.74 6.40
N ASP A 158 -1.57 8.67 7.31
CA ASP A 158 -2.25 9.95 7.47
C ASP A 158 -2.07 10.84 6.23
N ALA A 159 -0.86 10.89 5.67
CA ALA A 159 -0.58 11.65 4.45
C ALA A 159 -1.41 11.15 3.26
N ILE A 160 -1.54 9.82 3.08
CA ILE A 160 -2.41 9.25 2.04
C ILE A 160 -3.87 9.67 2.29
N ALA A 161 -4.38 9.49 3.51
CA ALA A 161 -5.76 9.80 3.86
C ALA A 161 -6.08 11.29 3.67
N ALA A 162 -5.15 12.18 4.05
CA ALA A 162 -5.31 13.63 3.88
C ALA A 162 -5.42 14.00 2.39
N VAL A 163 -4.50 13.53 1.54
CA VAL A 163 -4.53 13.80 0.10
C VAL A 163 -5.80 13.22 -0.54
N CYS A 164 -6.21 12.01 -0.17
CA CYS A 164 -7.45 11.42 -0.66
C CYS A 164 -8.67 12.27 -0.30
N SER A 165 -8.73 12.79 0.93
CA SER A 165 -9.79 13.70 1.38
C SER A 165 -9.81 15.00 0.59
N GLU A 166 -8.63 15.62 0.35
CA GLU A 166 -8.50 16.83 -0.46
C GLU A 166 -9.02 16.67 -1.89
N HIS A 167 -8.82 15.48 -2.47
CA HIS A 167 -9.17 15.18 -3.86
C HIS A 167 -10.52 14.45 -4.02
N GLY A 168 -11.24 14.15 -2.93
CA GLY A 168 -12.51 13.41 -2.97
C GLY A 168 -12.35 11.96 -3.44
N ILE A 169 -11.17 11.36 -3.23
CA ILE A 169 -10.89 9.97 -3.61
C ILE A 169 -11.19 9.05 -2.42
N PRO A 170 -11.93 7.94 -2.62
CA PRO A 170 -12.13 6.95 -1.56
C PRO A 170 -10.82 6.41 -1.02
N CYS A 171 -10.71 6.36 0.31
CA CYS A 171 -9.56 5.81 1.02
C CYS A 171 -10.01 4.73 2.00
N LEU A 172 -9.28 3.61 2.03
CA LEU A 172 -9.37 2.59 3.07
C LEU A 172 -8.15 2.72 3.98
N ARG A 173 -8.39 3.14 5.21
CA ARG A 173 -7.34 3.28 6.20
C ARG A 173 -7.14 1.96 6.95
N LEU A 174 -6.23 1.12 6.46
CA LEU A 174 -5.86 -0.15 7.12
C LEU A 174 -5.05 0.05 8.41
N PHE A 175 -4.57 1.27 8.66
CA PHE A 175 -3.89 1.58 9.90
C PHE A 175 -4.84 1.54 11.11
N ASP A 176 -6.13 1.71 10.88
CA ASP A 176 -7.16 1.53 11.90
C ASP A 176 -7.40 0.04 12.13
N ASN A 177 -7.99 -0.31 13.27
CA ASN A 177 -8.19 -1.70 13.64
C ASN A 177 -9.15 -2.42 12.66
N PHE A 178 -8.61 -3.35 11.88
CA PHE A 178 -9.38 -4.27 11.02
C PHE A 178 -9.17 -5.75 11.38
N GLY A 179 -8.72 -6.01 12.61
CA GLY A 179 -8.47 -7.37 13.12
C GLY A 179 -7.12 -7.94 12.70
N PHE A 180 -6.19 -7.10 12.23
CA PHE A 180 -4.86 -7.52 11.82
C PHE A 180 -3.84 -7.33 12.96
N ASP A 181 -3.20 -8.41 13.38
CA ASP A 181 -2.02 -8.40 14.24
C ASP A 181 -0.82 -8.88 13.41
N TRP A 182 0.17 -8.03 13.23
CA TRP A 182 1.34 -8.34 12.42
C TRP A 182 2.13 -9.55 12.92
N ARG A 183 2.06 -9.87 14.25
CA ARG A 183 2.74 -11.05 14.82
C ARG A 183 2.14 -12.37 14.34
N GLU A 184 0.83 -12.40 14.14
CA GLU A 184 0.09 -13.58 13.73
C GLU A 184 -0.11 -13.64 12.21
N HIS A 185 -0.25 -12.47 11.58
CA HIS A 185 -0.72 -12.35 10.21
C HIS A 185 0.38 -11.99 9.19
N THR A 186 1.66 -12.01 9.62
CA THR A 186 2.80 -11.81 8.71
C THR A 186 3.79 -12.97 8.76
N ILE A 187 4.61 -13.09 7.72
CA ILE A 187 5.68 -14.08 7.63
C ILE A 187 7.01 -13.58 8.22
N ASP A 188 7.21 -12.26 8.25
CA ASP A 188 8.48 -11.61 8.61
C ASP A 188 8.30 -10.30 9.39
N GLY A 189 7.12 -10.06 9.94
CA GLY A 189 6.76 -8.84 10.65
C GLY A 189 6.26 -7.72 9.74
N CYS A 190 6.31 -7.90 8.42
CA CYS A 190 5.87 -6.92 7.42
C CYS A 190 4.95 -7.53 6.35
N HIS A 191 5.38 -8.59 5.68
CA HIS A 191 4.64 -9.20 4.58
C HIS A 191 3.55 -10.13 5.11
N PRO A 192 2.28 -9.98 4.68
CA PRO A 192 1.20 -10.81 5.16
C PRO A 192 1.38 -12.28 4.79
N ASN A 193 1.02 -13.17 5.70
CA ASN A 193 0.78 -14.58 5.40
C ASN A 193 -0.61 -14.77 4.74
N GLU A 194 -1.02 -16.01 4.44
CA GLU A 194 -2.32 -16.26 3.80
C GLU A 194 -3.50 -15.68 4.59
N GLU A 195 -3.48 -15.76 5.93
CA GLU A 195 -4.54 -15.19 6.75
C GLU A 195 -4.51 -13.65 6.73
N GLY A 196 -3.33 -13.05 6.83
CA GLY A 196 -3.18 -11.61 6.68
C GLY A 196 -3.72 -11.11 5.34
N HIS A 197 -3.45 -11.83 4.24
CA HIS A 197 -4.02 -11.52 2.94
C HIS A 197 -5.55 -11.65 2.89
N ARG A 198 -6.15 -12.63 3.61
CA ARG A 198 -7.62 -12.76 3.73
C ARG A 198 -8.23 -11.59 4.46
N LEU A 199 -7.61 -11.13 5.55
CA LEU A 199 -8.08 -9.97 6.32
C LEU A 199 -8.06 -8.70 5.47
N ILE A 200 -6.96 -8.44 4.74
CA ILE A 200 -6.84 -7.31 3.82
C ILE A 200 -7.91 -7.41 2.72
N ALA A 201 -8.07 -8.59 2.11
CA ALA A 201 -9.06 -8.79 1.06
C ALA A 201 -10.48 -8.49 1.55
N ARG A 202 -10.85 -8.97 2.75
CA ARG A 202 -12.15 -8.70 3.35
C ARG A 202 -12.39 -7.20 3.52
N ALA A 203 -11.43 -6.47 4.09
CA ALA A 203 -11.55 -5.03 4.30
C ALA A 203 -11.70 -4.27 2.97
N VAL A 204 -10.95 -4.67 1.94
CA VAL A 204 -11.04 -4.06 0.59
C VAL A 204 -12.40 -4.36 -0.05
N VAL A 205 -12.89 -5.61 0.01
CA VAL A 205 -14.21 -6.00 -0.53
C VAL A 205 -15.33 -5.23 0.16
N GLU A 206 -15.33 -5.18 1.50
CA GLU A 206 -16.33 -4.44 2.27
C GLU A 206 -16.36 -2.97 1.86
N LYS A 207 -15.18 -2.35 1.71
CA LYS A 207 -15.08 -0.95 1.28
C LYS A 207 -15.57 -0.75 -0.15
N LEU A 208 -15.21 -1.61 -1.10
CA LEU A 208 -15.65 -1.52 -2.49
C LEU A 208 -17.15 -1.72 -2.62
N ARG A 209 -17.74 -2.70 -1.91
CA ARG A 209 -19.20 -2.89 -1.86
C ARG A 209 -19.93 -1.67 -1.28
N ALA A 210 -19.40 -1.05 -0.24
CA ALA A 210 -19.94 0.19 0.32
C ALA A 210 -19.88 1.38 -0.67
N LEU A 211 -19.01 1.30 -1.70
CA LEU A 211 -18.88 2.27 -2.77
C LEU A 211 -19.67 1.92 -4.03
N GLY A 212 -20.44 0.82 -4.01
CA GLY A 212 -21.36 0.44 -5.10
C GLY A 212 -20.78 -0.55 -6.12
N VAL A 213 -19.68 -1.25 -5.78
CA VAL A 213 -19.11 -2.34 -6.60
C VAL A 213 -19.76 -3.66 -6.27
#